data_e4ac8ae5cbe5298a58a5522f17fc689a
#
_entry.id   e4ac8ae5cbe5298a58a5522f17fc689a
#
_cell.length_a   1.000
_cell.length_b   1.000
_cell.length_c   1.000
_cell.angle_alpha   90.00
_cell.angle_beta   90.00
_cell.angle_gamma   90.00
#
_symmetry.space_group_name_H-M   'P 1'
#
loop_
_entity.id
_entity.type
_entity.pdbx_description
1 polymer ?
#
loop_
_entity_poly.entity_id
_entity_poly.type
_entity_poly.pdbx_seq_one_letter_code
_entity_poly.pdbx_strand_id
1 'polypeptide(L)'
;MNKIPSFTIEHEKLLRGIYVSRKDTVGNDTVTTFDVRMKEPNREPVVHIGALHTIEHLAATFLRNDTEWKDRVIYWGPMGCLTGNYLLLRGDLEPEDIVDLMRRTFRFVAGFEGEIPGAAPRDCGNYLLHDLPMARWEARKFLDEVLENIHPENLHYPIR
;
A
#
# COMPACT_ATOMS: atom_id res chain seq x y z
N MET A 1 -15.18 -12.30 -22.46
CA MET A 1 -15.06 -11.32 -21.36
C MET A 1 -13.75 -10.57 -21.53
N ASN A 2 -13.76 -9.24 -21.47
CA ASN A 2 -12.52 -8.44 -21.57
C ASN A 2 -11.72 -8.51 -20.27
N LYS A 3 -10.38 -8.52 -20.36
CA LYS A 3 -9.52 -8.44 -19.17
C LYS A 3 -9.70 -7.10 -18.47
N ILE A 4 -9.78 -7.12 -17.15
CA ILE A 4 -9.76 -5.90 -16.33
C ILE A 4 -8.33 -5.34 -16.24
N PRO A 5 -8.14 -4.02 -15.97
CA PRO A 5 -6.82 -3.40 -15.97
C PRO A 5 -5.76 -4.11 -15.13
N SER A 6 -6.12 -4.59 -13.93
CA SER A 6 -5.20 -5.31 -13.06
C SER A 6 -4.67 -6.63 -13.64
N PHE A 7 -5.37 -7.23 -14.60
CA PHE A 7 -4.92 -8.45 -15.28
C PHE A 7 -4.08 -8.18 -16.54
N THR A 8 -3.86 -6.91 -16.86
CA THR A 8 -3.02 -6.53 -18.03
C THR A 8 -1.58 -6.21 -17.64
N ILE A 9 -1.28 -6.14 -16.35
CA ILE A 9 0.07 -5.89 -15.83
C ILE A 9 0.93 -7.16 -15.99
N GLU A 10 2.20 -6.97 -16.34
CA GLU A 10 3.17 -8.07 -16.46
C GLU A 10 3.72 -8.48 -15.09
N HIS A 11 2.95 -9.32 -14.38
CA HIS A 11 3.27 -9.71 -13.00
C HIS A 11 4.58 -10.49 -12.85
N GLU A 12 5.01 -11.21 -13.88
CA GLU A 12 6.26 -11.98 -13.83
C GLU A 12 7.52 -11.10 -13.80
N LYS A 13 7.40 -9.85 -14.24
CA LYS A 13 8.48 -8.86 -14.25
C LYS A 13 8.31 -7.75 -13.23
N LEU A 14 7.18 -7.74 -12.53
CA LEU A 14 6.83 -6.65 -11.61
C LEU A 14 7.74 -6.69 -10.38
N LEU A 15 8.42 -5.56 -10.12
CA LEU A 15 9.24 -5.36 -8.94
C LEU A 15 8.39 -4.80 -7.79
N ARG A 16 8.97 -4.79 -6.60
CA ARG A 16 8.41 -4.04 -5.46
C ARG A 16 8.49 -2.55 -5.75
N GLY A 17 7.49 -1.78 -5.34
CA GLY A 17 7.49 -0.34 -5.60
C GLY A 17 6.13 0.31 -5.43
N ILE A 18 5.99 1.49 -6.06
CA ILE A 18 4.78 2.29 -6.08
C ILE A 18 4.42 2.56 -7.53
N TYR A 19 3.23 2.15 -7.95
CA TYR A 19 2.80 2.27 -9.33
C TYR A 19 1.43 2.92 -9.44
N VAL A 20 1.18 3.68 -10.49
CA VAL A 20 -0.19 4.09 -10.84
C VAL A 20 -0.88 2.89 -11.49
N SER A 21 -1.86 2.33 -10.80
CA SER A 21 -2.67 1.22 -11.31
C SER A 21 -3.69 1.74 -12.32
N ARG A 22 -4.40 2.81 -11.97
CA ARG A 22 -5.38 3.45 -12.84
C ARG A 22 -5.70 4.86 -12.37
N LYS A 23 -6.26 5.66 -13.27
CA LYS A 23 -6.84 6.97 -12.97
C LYS A 23 -8.28 6.96 -13.43
N ASP A 24 -9.17 7.44 -12.58
CA ASP A 24 -10.61 7.54 -12.87
C ASP A 24 -11.07 8.97 -12.74
N THR A 25 -11.90 9.42 -13.69
CA THR A 25 -12.58 10.72 -13.62
C THR A 25 -13.90 10.57 -12.90
N VAL A 26 -14.11 11.37 -11.85
CA VAL A 26 -15.35 11.39 -11.07
C VAL A 26 -15.80 12.86 -10.98
N GLY A 27 -16.81 13.24 -11.78
CA GLY A 27 -17.20 14.63 -11.93
C GLY A 27 -16.05 15.46 -12.50
N ASN A 28 -15.61 16.49 -11.77
CA ASN A 28 -14.46 17.34 -12.14
C ASN A 28 -13.14 16.88 -11.48
N ASP A 29 -13.20 15.83 -10.68
CA ASP A 29 -12.04 15.32 -9.96
C ASP A 29 -11.44 14.08 -10.64
N THR A 30 -10.17 13.84 -10.39
CA THR A 30 -9.49 12.59 -10.73
C THR A 30 -9.24 11.81 -9.45
N VAL A 31 -9.41 10.49 -9.51
CA VAL A 31 -9.01 9.56 -8.46
C VAL A 31 -7.86 8.71 -9.00
N THR A 32 -6.71 8.79 -8.37
CA THR A 32 -5.56 7.95 -8.70
C THR A 32 -5.49 6.76 -7.74
N THR A 33 -5.48 5.56 -8.31
CA THR A 33 -5.26 4.31 -7.57
C THR A 33 -3.81 3.91 -7.69
N PHE A 34 -3.12 3.86 -6.55
CA PHE A 34 -1.75 3.39 -6.48
C PHE A 34 -1.68 1.93 -6.05
N ASP A 35 -0.82 1.20 -6.73
CA ASP A 35 -0.39 -0.15 -6.39
C ASP A 35 0.89 -0.01 -5.54
N VAL A 36 0.78 -0.24 -4.24
CA VAL A 36 1.91 -0.23 -3.31
C VAL A 36 2.38 -1.67 -3.13
N ARG A 37 3.33 -2.08 -3.96
CA ARG A 37 3.74 -3.48 -4.10
C ARG A 37 4.90 -3.79 -3.16
N MET A 38 4.63 -4.60 -2.14
CA MET A 38 5.60 -4.96 -1.10
C MET A 38 6.38 -6.24 -1.42
N LYS A 39 5.84 -7.09 -2.28
CA LYS A 39 6.44 -8.37 -2.68
C LYS A 39 6.47 -8.52 -4.18
N GLU A 40 7.51 -9.14 -4.70
CA GLU A 40 7.55 -9.52 -6.12
C GLU A 40 6.58 -10.68 -6.38
N PRO A 41 5.57 -10.48 -7.23
CA PRO A 41 4.54 -11.51 -7.44
C PRO A 41 5.14 -12.83 -7.93
N ASN A 42 4.73 -13.91 -7.30
CA ASN A 42 5.10 -15.30 -7.67
C ASN A 42 6.60 -15.63 -7.56
N ARG A 43 7.44 -14.72 -7.03
CA ARG A 43 8.89 -14.93 -6.93
C ARG A 43 9.40 -14.93 -5.48
N GLU A 44 8.56 -14.55 -4.52
CA GLU A 44 8.90 -14.57 -3.10
C GLU A 44 7.65 -14.87 -2.26
N PRO A 45 7.81 -15.25 -0.97
CA PRO A 45 6.67 -15.44 -0.07
C PRO A 45 5.86 -14.16 0.09
N VAL A 46 4.54 -14.32 0.13
CA VAL A 46 3.60 -13.20 0.35
C VAL A 46 3.65 -12.70 1.79
N VAL A 47 3.05 -11.54 2.03
CA VAL A 47 2.87 -11.01 3.38
C VAL A 47 1.86 -11.89 4.13
N HIS A 48 2.21 -12.31 5.35
CA HIS A 48 1.29 -13.07 6.21
C HIS A 48 0.01 -12.24 6.47
N ILE A 49 -1.15 -12.88 6.45
CA ILE A 49 -2.44 -12.17 6.51
C ILE A 49 -2.62 -11.34 7.79
N GLY A 50 -2.13 -11.82 8.93
CA GLY A 50 -2.16 -11.06 10.19
C GLY A 50 -1.29 -9.81 10.15
N ALA A 51 -0.12 -9.89 9.54
CA ALA A 51 0.77 -8.75 9.32
C ALA A 51 0.15 -7.75 8.35
N LEU A 52 -0.44 -8.22 7.26
CA LEU A 52 -1.07 -7.35 6.27
C LEU A 52 -2.30 -6.62 6.83
N HIS A 53 -3.11 -7.30 7.65
CA HIS A 53 -4.24 -6.70 8.37
C HIS A 53 -3.77 -5.61 9.36
N THR A 54 -2.69 -5.86 10.08
CA THR A 54 -2.09 -4.86 10.97
C THR A 54 -1.56 -3.66 10.19
N ILE A 55 -0.87 -3.87 9.07
CA ILE A 55 -0.42 -2.80 8.17
C ILE A 55 -1.61 -1.98 7.67
N GLU A 56 -2.73 -2.63 7.34
CA GLU A 56 -3.96 -1.93 6.94
C GLU A 56 -4.42 -0.94 8.02
N HIS A 57 -4.57 -1.39 9.26
CA HIS A 57 -5.01 -0.54 10.37
C HIS A 57 -4.05 0.62 10.64
N LEU A 58 -2.74 0.33 10.71
CA LEU A 58 -1.72 1.34 11.02
C LEU A 58 -1.56 2.37 9.91
N ALA A 59 -1.45 1.92 8.67
CA ALA A 59 -1.29 2.82 7.53
C ALA A 59 -2.56 3.65 7.28
N ALA A 60 -3.74 3.06 7.37
CA ALA A 60 -5.00 3.81 7.25
C ALA A 60 -5.10 4.89 8.32
N THR A 61 -4.74 4.57 9.56
CA THR A 61 -4.73 5.55 10.66
C THR A 61 -3.74 6.68 10.40
N PHE A 62 -2.51 6.36 10.00
CA PHE A 62 -1.49 7.35 9.67
C PHE A 62 -1.94 8.27 8.54
N LEU A 63 -2.38 7.70 7.42
CA LEU A 63 -2.76 8.45 6.22
C LEU A 63 -3.92 9.42 6.48
N ARG A 64 -4.94 8.97 7.22
CA ARG A 64 -6.11 9.80 7.53
C ARG A 64 -5.84 10.87 8.62
N ASN A 65 -4.68 10.84 9.23
CA ASN A 65 -4.21 11.86 10.18
C ASN A 65 -3.06 12.71 9.64
N ASP A 66 -2.55 12.40 8.44
CA ASP A 66 -1.47 13.19 7.84
C ASP A 66 -1.97 14.61 7.50
N THR A 67 -1.21 15.62 7.94
CA THR A 67 -1.63 17.02 7.81
C THR A 67 -1.74 17.49 6.36
N GLU A 68 -0.94 16.91 5.47
CA GLU A 68 -0.91 17.27 4.05
C GLU A 68 -1.92 16.48 3.22
N TRP A 69 -2.09 15.19 3.49
CA TRP A 69 -2.81 14.28 2.60
C TRP A 69 -4.19 13.81 3.10
N LYS A 70 -4.52 13.98 4.39
CA LYS A 70 -5.74 13.42 4.99
C LYS A 70 -7.02 13.70 4.19
N ASP A 71 -7.15 14.89 3.62
CA ASP A 71 -8.35 15.29 2.88
C ASP A 71 -8.41 14.73 1.45
N ARG A 72 -7.34 14.08 1.01
CA ARG A 72 -7.26 13.40 -0.30
C ARG A 72 -7.39 11.89 -0.21
N VAL A 73 -7.23 11.32 0.99
CA VAL A 73 -7.28 9.86 1.18
C VAL A 73 -8.71 9.36 1.02
N ILE A 74 -8.89 8.47 0.05
CA ILE A 74 -10.17 7.80 -0.22
C ILE A 74 -10.17 6.42 0.41
N TYR A 75 -9.10 5.63 0.18
CA TYR A 75 -9.03 4.26 0.66
C TYR A 75 -7.58 3.77 0.74
N TRP A 76 -7.30 2.98 1.75
CA TRP A 76 -6.11 2.13 1.88
C TRP A 76 -6.57 0.72 2.24
N GLY A 77 -6.10 -0.28 1.51
CA GLY A 77 -6.46 -1.66 1.83
C GLY A 77 -5.59 -2.69 1.13
N PRO A 78 -5.56 -3.92 1.67
CA PRO A 78 -4.72 -4.99 1.16
C PRO A 78 -5.22 -5.53 -0.18
N MET A 79 -4.28 -6.03 -0.98
CA MET A 79 -4.59 -6.82 -2.17
C MET A 79 -4.93 -8.26 -1.78
N GLY A 80 -5.91 -8.86 -2.46
CA GLY A 80 -6.28 -10.26 -2.23
C GLY A 80 -5.16 -11.27 -2.50
N CYS A 81 -4.16 -10.91 -3.31
CA CYS A 81 -2.97 -11.73 -3.56
C CYS A 81 -1.91 -11.65 -2.45
N LEU A 82 -2.10 -10.80 -1.44
CA LEU A 82 -1.22 -10.62 -0.28
C LEU A 82 0.19 -10.10 -0.62
N THR A 83 0.34 -9.42 -1.76
CA THR A 83 1.66 -8.89 -2.19
C THR A 83 1.82 -7.39 -1.99
N GLY A 84 0.78 -6.72 -1.49
CA GLY A 84 0.81 -5.28 -1.25
C GLY A 84 -0.56 -4.71 -0.93
N ASN A 85 -0.67 -3.40 -1.12
CA ASN A 85 -1.87 -2.63 -0.78
C ASN A 85 -2.25 -1.69 -1.93
N TYR A 86 -3.51 -1.29 -1.96
CA TYR A 86 -3.98 -0.19 -2.80
C TYR A 86 -4.15 1.07 -1.97
N LEU A 87 -3.71 2.20 -2.53
CA LEU A 87 -3.97 3.53 -2.00
C LEU A 87 -4.72 4.34 -3.07
N LEU A 88 -5.92 4.80 -2.72
CA LEU A 88 -6.71 5.66 -3.58
C LEU A 88 -6.65 7.08 -3.03
N LEU A 89 -6.20 8.02 -3.87
CA LEU A 89 -6.10 9.43 -3.54
C LEU A 89 -6.88 10.29 -4.54
N ARG A 90 -7.52 11.33 -4.05
CA ARG A 90 -8.06 12.37 -4.91
C ARG A 90 -6.92 13.21 -5.49
N GLY A 91 -6.90 13.36 -6.78
CA GLY A 91 -5.92 14.12 -7.53
C GLY A 91 -5.40 13.35 -8.74
N ASP A 92 -4.90 14.08 -9.72
CA ASP A 92 -4.17 13.54 -10.86
C ASP A 92 -2.68 13.45 -10.47
N LEU A 93 -2.29 12.29 -9.98
CA LEU A 93 -1.00 12.10 -9.31
C LEU A 93 -0.14 11.06 -10.03
N GLU A 94 1.17 11.22 -9.89
CA GLU A 94 2.17 10.26 -10.35
C GLU A 94 2.83 9.58 -9.13
N PRO A 95 3.52 8.43 -9.30
CA PRO A 95 4.14 7.72 -8.19
C PRO A 95 5.14 8.59 -7.42
N GLU A 96 5.87 9.44 -8.12
CA GLU A 96 6.85 10.37 -7.55
C GLU A 96 6.24 11.33 -6.55
N ASP A 97 4.97 11.69 -6.72
CA ASP A 97 4.25 12.61 -5.83
C ASP A 97 4.03 12.05 -4.44
N ILE A 98 4.04 10.72 -4.29
CA ILE A 98 3.72 10.05 -3.03
C ILE A 98 4.87 9.24 -2.42
N VAL A 99 6.07 9.30 -2.98
CA VAL A 99 7.24 8.58 -2.44
C VAL A 99 7.50 9.00 -0.99
N ASP A 100 7.50 10.31 -0.70
CA ASP A 100 7.70 10.80 0.66
C ASP A 100 6.58 10.35 1.60
N LEU A 101 5.33 10.42 1.17
CA LEU A 101 4.18 9.94 1.95
C LEU A 101 4.33 8.46 2.29
N MET A 102 4.73 7.63 1.33
CA MET A 102 4.93 6.19 1.58
C MET A 102 6.11 5.94 2.52
N ARG A 103 7.21 6.66 2.38
CA ARG A 103 8.33 6.57 3.34
C ARG A 103 7.87 6.86 4.76
N ARG A 104 7.14 7.94 4.96
CA ARG A 104 6.61 8.33 6.28
C ARG A 104 5.61 7.31 6.83
N THR A 105 4.71 6.80 5.97
CA THR A 105 3.72 5.79 6.33
C THR A 105 4.40 4.50 6.80
N PHE A 106 5.32 3.96 6.02
CA PHE A 106 6.00 2.71 6.36
C PHE A 106 7.00 2.87 7.51
N ARG A 107 7.59 4.05 7.68
CA ARG A 107 8.39 4.37 8.87
C ARG A 107 7.54 4.35 10.14
N PHE A 108 6.34 4.91 10.07
CA PHE A 108 5.38 4.86 11.16
C PHE A 108 5.01 3.42 11.54
N VAL A 109 4.69 2.58 10.55
CA VAL A 109 4.36 1.17 10.78
C VAL A 109 5.57 0.41 11.37
N ALA A 110 6.75 0.60 10.79
CA ALA A 110 7.97 -0.08 11.21
C ALA A 110 8.38 0.26 12.65
N GLY A 111 8.07 1.46 13.12
CA GLY A 111 8.39 1.93 14.46
C GLY A 111 7.21 1.89 15.45
N PHE A 112 6.04 1.40 15.03
CA PHE A 112 4.86 1.46 15.88
C PHE A 112 5.00 0.59 17.13
N GLU A 113 4.61 1.15 18.26
CA GLU A 113 4.53 0.46 19.55
C GLU A 113 3.19 0.77 20.20
N GLY A 114 2.67 -0.21 20.95
CA GLY A 114 1.41 -0.07 21.66
C GLY A 114 0.24 -0.84 21.02
N GLU A 115 -0.97 -0.46 21.36
CA GLU A 115 -2.18 -1.13 20.88
C GLU A 115 -2.49 -0.71 19.44
N ILE A 116 -2.80 -1.69 18.61
CA ILE A 116 -3.17 -1.46 17.21
C ILE A 116 -4.50 -0.71 17.17
N PRO A 117 -4.58 0.46 16.50
CA PRO A 117 -5.82 1.21 16.37
C PRO A 117 -6.94 0.35 15.76
N GLY A 118 -8.12 0.38 16.38
CA GLY A 118 -9.28 -0.34 15.88
C GLY A 118 -9.25 -1.86 16.04
N ALA A 119 -8.25 -2.43 16.72
CA ALA A 119 -8.17 -3.88 16.98
C ALA A 119 -9.04 -4.28 18.18
N ALA A 120 -10.32 -3.99 18.11
CA ALA A 120 -11.32 -4.33 19.12
C ALA A 120 -12.56 -4.91 18.44
N PRO A 121 -13.32 -5.78 19.13
CA PRO A 121 -14.46 -6.47 18.51
C PRO A 121 -15.57 -5.52 18.02
N ARG A 122 -15.68 -4.34 18.61
CA ARG A 122 -16.66 -3.32 18.17
C ARG A 122 -16.21 -2.54 16.94
N ASP A 123 -14.90 -2.54 16.65
CA ASP A 123 -14.30 -1.67 15.63
C ASP A 123 -13.80 -2.45 14.39
N CYS A 124 -13.60 -3.76 14.54
CA CYS A 124 -13.04 -4.61 13.49
C CYS A 124 -13.80 -5.94 13.38
N GLY A 125 -14.06 -6.36 12.16
CA GLY A 125 -14.76 -7.62 11.89
C GLY A 125 -13.95 -8.88 12.22
N ASN A 126 -12.64 -8.77 12.40
CA ASN A 126 -11.76 -9.88 12.79
C ASN A 126 -10.58 -9.36 13.64
N TYR A 127 -10.90 -8.82 14.79
CA TYR A 127 -9.93 -8.12 15.65
C TYR A 127 -8.82 -9.01 16.22
N LEU A 128 -8.98 -10.33 16.19
CA LEU A 128 -7.96 -11.29 16.63
C LEU A 128 -6.90 -11.58 15.56
N LEU A 129 -7.16 -11.25 14.30
CA LEU A 129 -6.24 -11.50 13.20
C LEU A 129 -5.28 -10.32 13.04
N HIS A 130 -4.31 -10.20 13.92
CA HIS A 130 -3.25 -9.21 13.88
C HIS A 130 -1.90 -9.82 14.22
N ASP A 131 -0.83 -9.22 13.66
CA ASP A 131 0.55 -9.61 13.95
C ASP A 131 1.43 -8.35 13.86
N LEU A 132 1.56 -7.63 14.97
CA LEU A 132 2.34 -6.41 15.01
C LEU A 132 3.85 -6.63 14.77
N PRO A 133 4.50 -7.65 15.39
CA PRO A 133 5.91 -7.90 15.11
C PRO A 133 6.21 -8.13 13.64
N MET A 134 5.39 -8.94 12.95
CA MET A 134 5.56 -9.20 11.52
C MET A 134 5.19 -8.00 10.65
N ALA A 135 4.18 -7.22 11.03
CA ALA A 135 3.85 -5.97 10.34
C ALA A 135 5.02 -4.98 10.38
N ARG A 136 5.64 -4.82 11.54
CA ARG A 136 6.83 -3.98 11.72
C ARG A 136 7.99 -4.46 10.87
N TRP A 137 8.24 -5.77 10.85
CA TRP A 137 9.31 -6.39 10.08
C TRP A 137 9.11 -6.17 8.57
N GLU A 138 7.92 -6.45 8.07
CA GLU A 138 7.57 -6.28 6.66
C GLU A 138 7.65 -4.80 6.23
N ALA A 139 7.17 -3.89 7.08
CA ALA A 139 7.26 -2.46 6.81
C ALA A 139 8.71 -1.98 6.79
N ARG A 140 9.55 -2.43 7.73
CA ARG A 140 10.97 -2.12 7.78
C ARG A 140 11.68 -2.61 6.52
N LYS A 141 11.41 -3.85 6.13
CA LYS A 141 12.00 -4.44 4.92
C LYS A 141 11.65 -3.63 3.66
N PHE A 142 10.39 -3.29 3.48
CA PHE A 142 9.95 -2.49 2.33
C PHE A 142 10.54 -1.08 2.35
N LEU A 143 10.57 -0.45 3.52
CA LEU A 143 11.17 0.87 3.69
C LEU A 143 12.67 0.86 3.33
N ASP A 144 13.44 -0.02 3.96
CA ASP A 144 14.90 -0.02 3.84
C ASP A 144 15.37 -0.53 2.48
N GLU A 145 14.72 -1.55 1.92
CA GLU A 145 15.14 -2.18 0.67
C GLU A 145 14.60 -1.50 -0.58
N VAL A 146 13.45 -0.82 -0.50
CA VAL A 146 12.77 -0.24 -1.67
C VAL A 146 12.59 1.27 -1.54
N LEU A 147 11.85 1.73 -0.54
CA LEU A 147 11.42 3.12 -0.47
C LEU A 147 12.57 4.10 -0.24
N GLU A 148 13.57 3.72 0.58
CA GLU A 148 14.76 4.55 0.83
C GLU A 148 15.77 4.51 -0.34
N ASN A 149 15.59 3.61 -1.28
CA ASN A 149 16.48 3.44 -2.43
C ASN A 149 15.66 3.23 -3.71
N ILE A 150 14.72 4.13 -3.98
CA ILE A 150 13.77 3.98 -5.07
C ILE A 150 14.39 4.36 -6.41
N HIS A 151 14.12 3.54 -7.42
CA HIS A 151 14.58 3.69 -8.79
C HIS A 151 13.38 3.79 -9.74
N PRO A 152 13.56 4.29 -10.98
CA PRO A 152 12.47 4.40 -11.95
C PRO A 152 11.68 3.10 -12.18
N GLU A 153 12.36 1.95 -12.20
CA GLU A 153 11.71 0.65 -12.35
C GLU A 153 10.83 0.24 -11.15
N ASN A 154 10.95 0.94 -10.02
CA ASN A 154 10.06 0.75 -8.86
C ASN A 154 8.85 1.70 -8.89
N LEU A 155 8.73 2.55 -9.92
CA LEU A 155 7.68 3.56 -10.05
C LEU A 155 6.84 3.41 -11.32
N HIS A 156 7.31 2.63 -12.29
CA HIS A 156 6.62 2.43 -13.56
C HIS A 156 6.49 0.96 -13.87
N TYR A 157 5.29 0.55 -14.28
CA TYR A 157 5.04 -0.84 -14.63
C TYR A 157 5.94 -1.32 -15.77
N PRO A 158 6.43 -2.57 -15.72
CA PRO A 158 7.19 -3.14 -16.81
C PRO A 158 6.35 -3.21 -18.08
N ILE A 159 6.98 -2.88 -19.21
CA ILE A 159 6.36 -2.99 -20.54
C ILE A 159 6.26 -4.47 -20.91
N ARG A 160 5.09 -4.88 -21.43
CA ARG A 160 4.86 -6.22 -21.97
C ARG A 160 5.65 -6.47 -23.24
#